data_aa43faffb3b20545ea946e16f1a0e533
#
_entry.id   aa43faffb3b20545ea946e16f1a0e533
#
_cell.length_a   1.000
_cell.length_b   1.000
_cell.length_c   1.000
_cell.angle_alpha   90.00
_cell.angle_beta   90.00
_cell.angle_gamma   90.00
#
_symmetry.space_group_name_H-M   'P 1'
#
loop_
_entity.id
_entity.type
_entity.pdbx_description
1 polymer ?
#
loop_
_entity_poly.entity_id
_entity_poly.type
_entity_poly.pdbx_seq_one_letter_code
_entity_poly.pdbx_strand_id
1 'polypeptide(L)'
;ETVRPVWNKDGSLAGTVGQGNRKDLRNAVEAAQKASTWSKSSGHLRAQILFYFAENLSLRRQELETRLQQLLGCKSNEARQEVDSSIQRCFHYAAWADKYDGTLHQPPQGLLVPVLNEPLGVIGLICPDENPLLSFLSMLLPSLAAGNRSIVIPSSSYPLIANDLIQVTETSDIPAGAVN
;
A
#
# COMPACT_ATOMS: atom_id res chain seq x y z
N GLU A 1 23.48 -3.84 -9.84
CA GLU A 1 22.07 -4.18 -9.70
C GLU A 1 21.65 -5.04 -10.89
N THR A 2 21.02 -6.19 -10.61
CA THR A 2 20.48 -7.03 -11.67
C THR A 2 19.12 -6.46 -12.07
N VAL A 3 18.94 -6.14 -13.36
CA VAL A 3 17.70 -5.59 -13.90
C VAL A 3 17.04 -6.65 -14.76
N ARG A 4 15.72 -6.77 -14.70
CA ARG A 4 14.96 -7.64 -15.58
C ARG A 4 13.94 -6.86 -16.41
N PRO A 5 13.70 -7.24 -17.66
CA PRO A 5 12.62 -6.65 -18.46
C PRO A 5 11.25 -7.13 -17.97
N VAL A 6 10.26 -6.28 -18.12
CA VAL A 6 8.83 -6.58 -17.95
C VAL A 6 8.16 -6.35 -19.29
N TRP A 7 7.35 -7.29 -19.72
CA TRP A 7 6.72 -7.29 -21.02
C TRP A 7 5.22 -7.08 -20.91
N ASN A 8 4.67 -6.34 -21.85
CA ASN A 8 3.24 -6.27 -22.08
C ASN A 8 2.73 -7.60 -22.65
N LYS A 9 1.42 -7.80 -22.57
CA LYS A 9 0.79 -9.02 -23.09
C LYS A 9 0.98 -9.19 -24.61
N ASP A 10 1.16 -8.12 -25.34
CA ASP A 10 1.42 -8.12 -26.79
C ASP A 10 2.89 -8.41 -27.16
N GLY A 11 3.75 -8.61 -26.17
CA GLY A 11 5.18 -8.88 -26.35
C GLY A 11 6.04 -7.62 -26.50
N SER A 12 5.50 -6.43 -26.42
CA SER A 12 6.28 -5.19 -26.37
C SER A 12 6.90 -4.98 -24.98
N LEU A 13 8.02 -4.28 -24.91
CA LEU A 13 8.69 -3.96 -23.65
C LEU A 13 7.86 -2.92 -22.87
N ALA A 14 7.36 -3.30 -21.71
CA ALA A 14 6.64 -2.40 -20.81
C ALA A 14 7.58 -1.53 -19.95
N GLY A 15 8.73 -2.07 -19.60
CA GLY A 15 9.72 -1.40 -18.77
C GLY A 15 10.75 -2.37 -18.19
N THR A 16 11.54 -1.87 -17.25
CA THR A 16 12.54 -2.68 -16.54
C THR A 16 12.41 -2.45 -15.04
N VAL A 17 12.67 -3.50 -14.25
CA VAL A 17 12.68 -3.41 -12.78
C VAL A 17 13.95 -4.01 -12.21
N GLY A 18 14.43 -3.44 -11.12
CA GLY A 18 15.53 -4.00 -10.37
C GLY A 18 15.12 -5.30 -9.65
N GLN A 19 16.01 -6.27 -9.61
CA GLN A 19 15.83 -7.44 -8.75
C GLN A 19 16.40 -7.12 -7.38
N GLY A 20 15.52 -7.04 -6.39
CA GLY A 20 15.90 -6.83 -5.00
C GLY A 20 16.75 -7.99 -4.46
N ASN A 21 17.72 -7.65 -3.64
CA ASN A 21 18.60 -8.61 -2.98
C ASN A 21 18.57 -8.41 -1.45
N ARG A 22 19.35 -9.21 -0.73
CA ARG A 22 19.42 -9.13 0.75
C ARG A 22 19.86 -7.75 1.27
N LYS A 23 20.70 -7.02 0.52
CA LYS A 23 21.14 -5.67 0.91
C LYS A 23 20.01 -4.67 0.76
N ASP A 24 19.22 -4.79 -0.32
CA ASP A 24 18.08 -3.93 -0.58
C ASP A 24 17.01 -4.13 0.49
N LEU A 25 16.74 -5.37 0.87
CA LEU A 25 15.83 -5.67 1.99
C LEU A 25 16.33 -5.05 3.32
N ARG A 26 17.62 -5.13 3.60
CA ARG A 26 18.19 -4.49 4.79
C ARG A 26 18.00 -2.98 4.76
N ASN A 27 18.30 -2.34 3.64
CA ASN A 27 18.12 -0.90 3.46
C ASN A 27 16.65 -0.49 3.64
N ALA A 28 15.71 -1.28 3.11
CA ALA A 28 14.28 -1.07 3.29
C ALA A 28 13.86 -1.17 4.77
N VAL A 29 14.37 -2.17 5.49
CA VAL A 29 14.13 -2.30 6.95
C VAL A 29 14.68 -1.10 7.72
N GLU A 30 15.90 -0.66 7.42
CA GLU A 30 16.50 0.51 8.06
C GLU A 30 15.73 1.80 7.77
N ALA A 31 15.27 1.99 6.52
CA ALA A 31 14.43 3.11 6.14
C ALA A 31 13.09 3.08 6.89
N ALA A 32 12.44 1.92 6.94
CA ALA A 32 11.20 1.74 7.68
C ALA A 32 11.37 2.01 9.19
N GLN A 33 12.47 1.60 9.79
CA GLN A 33 12.74 1.87 11.21
C GLN A 33 12.90 3.37 11.49
N LYS A 34 13.53 4.12 10.58
CA LYS A 34 13.69 5.58 10.70
C LYS A 34 12.37 6.33 10.56
N ALA A 35 11.41 5.82 9.81
CA ALA A 35 10.10 6.41 9.58
C ALA A 35 9.13 6.25 10.79
N SER A 36 9.63 6.29 12.01
CA SER A 36 8.85 6.10 13.24
C SER A 36 7.79 7.19 13.48
N THR A 37 7.89 8.32 12.81
CA THR A 37 6.90 9.41 12.84
C THR A 37 5.53 8.94 12.38
N TRP A 38 5.46 8.04 11.39
CA TRP A 38 4.20 7.44 10.92
C TRP A 38 3.48 6.68 12.04
N SER A 39 4.18 5.84 12.79
CA SER A 39 3.59 5.07 13.89
C SER A 39 3.14 5.94 15.06
N LYS A 40 3.76 7.10 15.24
CA LYS A 40 3.42 8.05 16.30
C LYS A 40 2.34 9.04 15.88
N SER A 41 1.98 9.08 14.61
CA SER A 41 0.92 9.96 14.11
C SER A 41 -0.45 9.52 14.65
N SER A 42 -1.35 10.49 14.81
CA SER A 42 -2.73 10.19 15.22
C SER A 42 -3.48 9.42 14.11
N GLY A 43 -4.49 8.63 14.49
CA GLY A 43 -5.39 8.00 13.53
C GLY A 43 -6.02 9.02 12.57
N HIS A 44 -6.39 10.18 13.08
CA HIS A 44 -6.95 11.27 12.28
C HIS A 44 -5.97 11.78 11.18
N LEU A 45 -4.70 12.00 11.53
CA LEU A 45 -3.69 12.41 10.55
C LEU A 45 -3.46 11.34 9.49
N ARG A 46 -3.41 10.05 9.91
CA ARG A 46 -3.31 8.94 8.97
C ARG A 46 -4.53 8.87 8.03
N ALA A 47 -5.74 9.09 8.57
CA ALA A 47 -6.95 9.15 7.77
C ALA A 47 -6.86 10.25 6.71
N GLN A 48 -6.48 11.48 7.07
CA GLN A 48 -6.32 12.59 6.13
C GLN A 48 -5.34 12.24 5.00
N ILE A 49 -4.16 11.73 5.33
CA ILE A 49 -3.13 11.35 4.35
C ILE A 49 -3.64 10.23 3.42
N LEU A 50 -4.32 9.22 3.98
CA LEU A 50 -4.89 8.12 3.18
C LEU A 50 -6.07 8.58 2.30
N PHE A 51 -6.87 9.56 2.71
CA PHE A 51 -7.85 10.21 1.83
C PHE A 51 -7.17 10.92 0.66
N TYR A 52 -6.09 11.67 0.93
CA TYR A 52 -5.28 12.29 -0.12
C TYR A 52 -4.71 11.27 -1.10
N PHE A 53 -4.22 10.14 -0.57
CA PHE A 53 -3.77 9.02 -1.41
C PHE A 53 -4.90 8.48 -2.30
N ALA A 54 -6.10 8.30 -1.75
CA ALA A 54 -7.27 7.81 -2.50
C ALA A 54 -7.69 8.78 -3.61
N GLU A 55 -7.67 10.09 -3.32
CA GLU A 55 -7.98 11.13 -4.30
C GLU A 55 -6.94 11.17 -5.43
N ASN A 56 -5.65 11.17 -5.09
CA ASN A 56 -4.56 11.15 -6.07
C ASN A 56 -4.60 9.89 -6.94
N LEU A 57 -4.90 8.73 -6.35
CA LEU A 57 -5.10 7.50 -7.11
C LEU A 57 -6.31 7.61 -8.07
N SER A 58 -7.39 8.24 -7.62
CA SER A 58 -8.59 8.45 -8.43
C SER A 58 -8.34 9.32 -9.65
N LEU A 59 -7.46 10.32 -9.53
CA LEU A 59 -7.07 11.17 -10.66
C LEU A 59 -6.29 10.40 -11.74
N ARG A 60 -5.59 9.32 -11.35
CA ARG A 60 -4.80 8.46 -12.25
C ARG A 60 -5.59 7.24 -12.78
N ARG A 61 -6.90 7.19 -12.57
CA ARG A 61 -7.78 6.07 -12.96
C ARG A 61 -7.50 5.57 -14.37
N GLN A 62 -7.58 6.45 -15.36
CA GLN A 62 -7.43 6.10 -16.77
C GLN A 62 -6.05 5.54 -17.10
N GLU A 63 -5.02 6.08 -16.49
CA GLU A 63 -3.64 5.60 -16.61
C GLU A 63 -3.52 4.17 -16.08
N LEU A 64 -4.06 3.91 -14.88
CA LEU A 64 -4.03 2.59 -14.26
C LEU A 64 -4.84 1.56 -15.04
N GLU A 65 -6.03 1.92 -15.54
CA GLU A 65 -6.82 1.06 -16.42
C GLU A 65 -6.05 0.65 -17.67
N THR A 66 -5.39 1.63 -18.32
CA THR A 66 -4.56 1.38 -19.51
C THR A 66 -3.37 0.50 -19.17
N ARG A 67 -2.69 0.75 -18.06
CA ARG A 67 -1.56 -0.05 -17.58
C ARG A 67 -1.95 -1.50 -17.34
N LEU A 68 -3.07 -1.75 -16.66
CA LEU A 68 -3.58 -3.11 -16.42
C LEU A 68 -3.90 -3.83 -17.73
N GLN A 69 -4.57 -3.17 -18.66
CA GLN A 69 -4.88 -3.76 -19.97
C GLN A 69 -3.60 -4.14 -20.75
N GLN A 70 -2.59 -3.28 -20.74
CA GLN A 70 -1.33 -3.54 -21.44
C GLN A 70 -0.56 -4.71 -20.81
N LEU A 71 -0.43 -4.72 -19.48
CA LEU A 71 0.34 -5.74 -18.76
C LEU A 71 -0.37 -7.11 -18.73
N LEU A 72 -1.67 -7.13 -18.41
CA LEU A 72 -2.42 -8.36 -18.23
C LEU A 72 -3.10 -8.86 -19.50
N GLY A 73 -3.35 -7.98 -20.46
CA GLY A 73 -4.18 -8.30 -21.63
C GLY A 73 -5.66 -8.50 -21.26
N CYS A 74 -6.11 -7.98 -20.14
CA CYS A 74 -7.48 -8.09 -19.68
C CYS A 74 -8.40 -7.14 -20.46
N LYS A 75 -9.73 -7.40 -20.41
CA LYS A 75 -10.72 -6.55 -21.03
C LYS A 75 -10.85 -5.21 -20.30
N SER A 76 -11.30 -4.17 -21.01
CA SER A 76 -11.45 -2.83 -20.43
C SER A 76 -12.39 -2.81 -19.21
N ASN A 77 -13.46 -3.60 -19.20
CA ASN A 77 -14.34 -3.70 -18.04
C ASN A 77 -13.68 -4.37 -16.83
N GLU A 78 -12.80 -5.34 -17.02
CA GLU A 78 -12.06 -6.03 -15.96
C GLU A 78 -11.05 -5.09 -15.33
N ALA A 79 -10.26 -4.39 -16.16
CA ALA A 79 -9.31 -3.38 -15.69
C ALA A 79 -10.01 -2.25 -14.91
N ARG A 80 -11.14 -1.75 -15.44
CA ARG A 80 -11.94 -0.74 -14.77
C ARG A 80 -12.46 -1.22 -13.42
N GLN A 81 -12.97 -2.44 -13.34
CA GLN A 81 -13.48 -3.02 -12.11
C GLN A 81 -12.38 -3.17 -11.05
N GLU A 82 -11.19 -3.58 -11.44
CA GLU A 82 -10.04 -3.66 -10.52
C GLU A 82 -9.64 -2.28 -10.00
N VAL A 83 -9.55 -1.28 -10.88
CA VAL A 83 -9.22 0.10 -10.49
C VAL A 83 -10.30 0.68 -9.58
N ASP A 84 -11.59 0.51 -9.91
CA ASP A 84 -12.70 0.99 -9.08
C ASP A 84 -12.68 0.35 -7.69
N SER A 85 -12.48 -0.96 -7.62
CA SER A 85 -12.38 -1.68 -6.35
C SER A 85 -11.15 -1.24 -5.54
N SER A 86 -10.04 -0.93 -6.20
CA SER A 86 -8.82 -0.42 -5.58
C SER A 86 -9.03 0.95 -4.96
N ILE A 87 -9.66 1.87 -5.68
CA ILE A 87 -9.99 3.21 -5.19
C ILE A 87 -10.96 3.13 -4.01
N GLN A 88 -12.01 2.31 -4.11
CA GLN A 88 -12.94 2.08 -3.00
C GLN A 88 -12.22 1.52 -1.77
N ARG A 89 -11.25 0.63 -1.96
CA ARG A 89 -10.41 0.08 -0.88
C ARG A 89 -9.59 1.18 -0.19
N CYS A 90 -9.06 2.13 -0.95
CA CYS A 90 -8.31 3.27 -0.39
C CYS A 90 -9.22 4.13 0.49
N PHE A 91 -10.39 4.53 0.00
CA PHE A 91 -11.36 5.31 0.79
C PHE A 91 -11.85 4.55 2.03
N HIS A 92 -12.05 3.23 1.91
CA HIS A 92 -12.45 2.39 3.04
C HIS A 92 -11.43 2.44 4.18
N TYR A 93 -10.15 2.18 3.90
CA TYR A 93 -9.13 2.19 4.94
C TYR A 93 -8.76 3.59 5.41
N ALA A 94 -8.86 4.61 4.57
CA ALA A 94 -8.76 6.00 4.99
C ALA A 94 -9.83 6.32 6.04
N ALA A 95 -11.09 5.97 5.77
CA ALA A 95 -12.18 6.14 6.73
C ALA A 95 -12.04 5.29 8.00
N TRP A 96 -11.30 4.19 7.93
CA TRP A 96 -11.09 3.28 9.06
C TRP A 96 -9.96 3.74 9.99
N ALA A 97 -8.98 4.48 9.48
CA ALA A 97 -7.76 4.82 10.20
C ALA A 97 -7.99 5.61 11.50
N ASP A 98 -9.03 6.44 11.56
CA ASP A 98 -9.41 7.22 12.76
C ASP A 98 -10.55 6.59 13.58
N LYS A 99 -11.05 5.41 13.16
CA LYS A 99 -12.16 4.70 13.81
C LYS A 99 -11.73 3.39 14.48
N TYR A 100 -10.46 3.05 14.37
CA TYR A 100 -9.90 1.85 14.95
C TYR A 100 -9.51 2.13 16.41
N ASP A 101 -10.53 2.24 17.27
CA ASP A 101 -10.39 2.58 18.67
C ASP A 101 -10.03 1.34 19.52
N GLY A 102 -9.56 1.62 20.75
CA GLY A 102 -9.43 0.62 21.79
C GLY A 102 -10.75 0.26 22.43
N THR A 103 -10.69 -0.54 23.47
CA THR A 103 -11.85 -0.92 24.28
C THR A 103 -11.62 -0.56 25.75
N LEU A 104 -12.71 -0.35 26.48
CA LEU A 104 -12.68 -0.12 27.93
C LEU A 104 -13.37 -1.27 28.63
N HIS A 105 -12.68 -1.91 29.58
CA HIS A 105 -13.20 -3.00 30.38
C HIS A 105 -13.33 -2.59 31.84
N GLN A 106 -14.39 -3.04 32.48
CA GLN A 106 -14.60 -2.87 33.91
C GLN A 106 -14.70 -4.26 34.57
N PRO A 107 -13.57 -4.81 35.02
CA PRO A 107 -13.57 -6.08 35.75
C PRO A 107 -14.25 -5.93 37.14
N PRO A 108 -14.68 -7.06 37.78
CA PRO A 108 -15.40 -7.05 39.03
C PRO A 108 -14.69 -6.33 40.19
N GLN A 109 -13.37 -6.15 40.09
CA GLN A 109 -12.56 -5.45 41.11
C GLN A 109 -12.74 -3.91 41.09
N GLY A 110 -13.62 -3.37 40.24
CA GLY A 110 -13.92 -1.94 40.20
C GLY A 110 -12.86 -1.07 39.52
N LEU A 111 -11.91 -1.69 38.83
CA LEU A 111 -10.88 -1.00 38.01
C LEU A 111 -11.41 -0.68 36.61
N LEU A 112 -10.85 0.35 35.99
CA LEU A 112 -11.04 0.62 34.57
C LEU A 112 -9.77 0.21 33.83
N VAL A 113 -9.89 -0.69 32.85
CA VAL A 113 -8.78 -1.22 32.08
C VAL A 113 -8.96 -0.82 30.59
N PRO A 114 -8.26 0.21 30.14
CA PRO A 114 -8.24 0.54 28.71
C PRO A 114 -7.35 -0.46 27.95
N VAL A 115 -7.82 -0.93 26.81
CA VAL A 115 -7.06 -1.72 25.85
C VAL A 115 -6.86 -0.84 24.62
N LEU A 116 -5.61 -0.49 24.31
CA LEU A 116 -5.27 0.37 23.19
C LEU A 116 -4.65 -0.45 22.06
N ASN A 117 -5.00 -0.10 20.83
CA ASN A 117 -4.38 -0.68 19.64
C ASN A 117 -3.06 0.05 19.34
N GLU A 118 -1.98 -0.68 19.22
CA GLU A 118 -0.66 -0.15 18.89
C GLU A 118 -0.15 -0.77 17.58
N PRO A 119 0.61 0.00 16.76
CA PRO A 119 1.26 -0.55 15.59
C PRO A 119 2.25 -1.66 15.95
N LEU A 120 2.26 -2.74 15.18
CA LEU A 120 3.27 -3.83 15.32
C LEU A 120 4.68 -3.35 14.97
N GLY A 121 4.79 -2.32 14.12
CA GLY A 121 6.06 -1.74 13.72
C GLY A 121 6.33 -1.84 12.23
N VAL A 122 7.28 -2.66 11.82
CA VAL A 122 7.61 -2.91 10.40
C VAL A 122 7.02 -4.23 9.96
N ILE A 123 6.23 -4.21 8.88
CA ILE A 123 5.55 -5.40 8.35
C ILE A 123 6.06 -5.69 6.93
N GLY A 124 6.43 -6.94 6.68
CA GLY A 124 6.72 -7.44 5.33
C GLY A 124 5.45 -7.94 4.66
N LEU A 125 5.18 -7.46 3.45
CA LEU A 125 4.01 -7.80 2.63
C LEU A 125 4.47 -8.44 1.34
N ILE A 126 3.94 -9.62 1.00
CA ILE A 126 4.24 -10.32 -0.26
C ILE A 126 2.95 -10.37 -1.07
N CYS A 127 2.92 -9.63 -2.19
CA CYS A 127 1.72 -9.48 -3.00
C CYS A 127 1.60 -10.64 -4.00
N PRO A 128 0.39 -11.20 -4.19
CA PRO A 128 0.11 -12.20 -5.21
C PRO A 128 0.09 -11.58 -6.62
N ASP A 129 0.06 -12.43 -7.64
CA ASP A 129 -0.02 -12.01 -9.05
C ASP A 129 -1.46 -11.71 -9.51
N GLU A 130 -2.48 -12.21 -8.78
CA GLU A 130 -3.89 -11.98 -9.11
C GLU A 130 -4.35 -10.59 -8.71
N ASN A 131 -5.02 -9.89 -9.61
CA ASN A 131 -5.48 -8.52 -9.41
C ASN A 131 -4.39 -7.63 -8.77
N PRO A 132 -3.26 -7.43 -9.45
CA PRO A 132 -2.02 -6.95 -8.83
C PRO A 132 -2.13 -5.55 -8.22
N LEU A 133 -2.99 -4.68 -8.76
CA LEU A 133 -3.27 -3.36 -8.18
C LEU A 133 -4.11 -3.49 -6.89
N LEU A 134 -5.22 -4.21 -6.98
CA LEU A 134 -6.13 -4.40 -5.84
C LEU A 134 -5.46 -5.18 -4.71
N SER A 135 -4.70 -6.21 -5.02
CA SER A 135 -3.99 -7.02 -4.04
C SER A 135 -2.92 -6.22 -3.31
N PHE A 136 -2.12 -5.44 -4.05
CA PHE A 136 -1.11 -4.56 -3.46
C PHE A 136 -1.74 -3.61 -2.44
N LEU A 137 -2.78 -2.89 -2.84
CA LEU A 137 -3.46 -1.93 -1.98
C LEU A 137 -4.21 -2.59 -0.82
N SER A 138 -4.81 -3.75 -1.04
CA SER A 138 -5.52 -4.49 0.01
C SER A 138 -4.59 -4.99 1.13
N MET A 139 -3.31 -5.21 0.83
CA MET A 139 -2.30 -5.58 1.82
C MET A 139 -1.66 -4.35 2.47
N LEU A 140 -1.37 -3.30 1.69
CA LEU A 140 -0.69 -2.11 2.16
C LEU A 140 -1.56 -1.24 3.07
N LEU A 141 -2.79 -0.95 2.64
CA LEU A 141 -3.64 0.04 3.30
C LEU A 141 -4.01 -0.28 4.74
N PRO A 142 -4.41 -1.52 5.12
CA PRO A 142 -4.67 -1.85 6.52
C PRO A 142 -3.42 -1.71 7.39
N SER A 143 -2.25 -2.04 6.84
CA SER A 143 -0.97 -1.84 7.53
C SER A 143 -0.71 -0.37 7.83
N LEU A 144 -0.87 0.50 6.84
CA LEU A 144 -0.70 1.95 7.00
C LEU A 144 -1.76 2.57 7.92
N ALA A 145 -3.03 2.20 7.78
CA ALA A 145 -4.13 2.70 8.61
C ALA A 145 -3.88 2.40 10.09
N ALA A 146 -3.37 1.20 10.40
CA ALA A 146 -2.98 0.82 11.76
C ALA A 146 -1.67 1.46 12.26
N GLY A 147 -1.00 2.31 11.44
CA GLY A 147 0.25 3.00 11.80
C GLY A 147 1.51 2.17 11.64
N ASN A 148 1.46 1.04 10.94
CA ASN A 148 2.65 0.25 10.63
C ASN A 148 3.40 0.85 9.43
N ARG A 149 4.69 0.52 9.33
CA ARG A 149 5.53 0.78 8.16
C ARG A 149 5.67 -0.52 7.38
N SER A 150 5.64 -0.42 6.07
CA SER A 150 5.55 -1.61 5.21
C SER A 150 6.76 -1.75 4.30
N ILE A 151 7.22 -2.98 4.17
CA ILE A 151 8.15 -3.40 3.13
C ILE A 151 7.34 -4.30 2.21
N VAL A 152 7.15 -3.85 0.97
CA VAL A 152 6.26 -4.53 0.03
C VAL A 152 7.07 -5.22 -1.05
N ILE A 153 6.87 -6.52 -1.19
CA ILE A 153 7.35 -7.29 -2.33
C ILE A 153 6.19 -7.39 -3.30
N PRO A 154 6.20 -6.64 -4.40
CA PRO A 154 5.10 -6.61 -5.35
C PRO A 154 4.98 -7.94 -6.11
N SER A 155 3.89 -8.09 -6.87
CA SER A 155 3.71 -9.19 -7.81
C SER A 155 4.98 -9.41 -8.64
N SER A 156 5.41 -10.64 -8.74
CA SER A 156 6.59 -10.98 -9.55
C SER A 156 6.31 -10.85 -11.04
N SER A 157 5.09 -11.08 -11.46
CA SER A 157 4.66 -10.99 -12.86
C SER A 157 4.38 -9.54 -13.31
N TYR A 158 3.88 -8.68 -12.41
CA TYR A 158 3.42 -7.33 -12.73
C TYR A 158 4.01 -6.23 -11.82
N PRO A 159 5.33 -6.18 -11.64
CA PRO A 159 5.97 -5.30 -10.66
C PRO A 159 5.88 -3.81 -11.00
N LEU A 160 5.62 -3.44 -12.27
CA LEU A 160 5.51 -2.05 -12.69
C LEU A 160 4.33 -1.31 -12.03
N ILE A 161 3.28 -2.03 -11.64
CA ILE A 161 2.15 -1.45 -10.92
C ILE A 161 2.59 -0.85 -9.57
N ALA A 162 3.53 -1.50 -8.89
CA ALA A 162 4.09 -0.96 -7.66
C ALA A 162 4.87 0.34 -7.91
N ASN A 163 5.62 0.44 -9.02
CA ASN A 163 6.32 1.68 -9.37
C ASN A 163 5.34 2.83 -9.63
N ASP A 164 4.22 2.56 -10.32
CA ASP A 164 3.19 3.57 -10.55
C ASP A 164 2.55 4.04 -9.23
N LEU A 165 2.39 3.13 -8.26
CA LEU A 165 1.85 3.44 -6.93
C LEU A 165 2.83 4.21 -6.03
N ILE A 166 4.14 3.99 -6.14
CA ILE A 166 5.14 4.76 -5.39
C ILE A 166 5.03 6.26 -5.71
N GLN A 167 4.79 6.63 -6.96
CA GLN A 167 4.56 8.02 -7.33
C GLN A 167 3.32 8.61 -6.64
N VAL A 168 2.28 7.81 -6.43
CA VAL A 168 1.09 8.25 -5.68
C VAL A 168 1.42 8.42 -4.19
N THR A 169 2.23 7.54 -3.59
CA THR A 169 2.64 7.68 -2.19
C THR A 169 3.44 8.96 -1.96
N GLU A 170 4.37 9.29 -2.87
CA GLU A 170 5.20 10.50 -2.78
C GLU A 170 4.37 11.80 -2.86
N THR A 171 3.31 11.80 -3.69
CA THR A 171 2.45 12.97 -3.86
C THR A 171 1.32 13.08 -2.82
N SER A 172 1.24 12.14 -1.89
CA SER A 172 0.14 12.05 -0.92
C SER A 172 0.58 12.24 0.52
N ASP A 173 1.72 12.88 0.75
CA ASP A 173 2.28 13.17 2.09
C ASP A 173 2.54 11.91 2.96
N ILE A 174 2.63 10.73 2.36
CA ILE A 174 3.08 9.52 3.05
C ILE A 174 4.58 9.68 3.33
N PRO A 175 5.04 9.64 4.59
CA PRO A 175 6.43 9.90 4.92
C PRO A 175 7.38 8.89 4.26
N ALA A 176 8.54 9.38 3.81
CA ALA A 176 9.58 8.52 3.27
C ALA A 176 9.94 7.40 4.26
N GLY A 177 9.98 6.17 3.76
CA GLY A 177 10.23 4.97 4.57
C GLY A 177 8.99 4.38 5.24
N ALA A 178 7.82 5.01 5.16
CA ALA A 178 6.58 4.37 5.61
C ALA A 178 6.16 3.23 4.66
N VAL A 179 6.48 3.37 3.38
CA VAL A 179 6.36 2.33 2.34
C VAL A 179 7.71 2.16 1.66
N ASN A 180 8.19 0.92 1.52
CA ASN A 180 9.48 0.56 0.91
C ASN A 180 9.32 -0.64 -0.02
#